data_900353008e5432efc10c28a17e9172a8
#
_entry.id   900353008e5432efc10c28a17e9172a8
#
_cell.length_a   1.000
_cell.length_b   1.000
_cell.length_c   1.000
_cell.angle_alpha   90.00
_cell.angle_beta   90.00
_cell.angle_gamma   90.00
#
_symmetry.space_group_name_H-M   'P 1'
#
loop_
_entity.id
_entity.type
_entity.pdbx_description
1 polymer ?
#
loop_
_entity_poly.entity_id
_entity_poly.type
_entity_poly.pdbx_seq_one_letter_code
_entity_poly.pdbx_strand_id
1 'polypeptide(L)'
;MALDNLKLKNVSDQDRKMIADIERMMGPEPKQMGFAKNLFWGNFRSDLVFPYPNVSSEEKQRCDALLLELETYLKNEHPSIEIDQKEYIPEWVVQRLFDMGVMGMTVPVEYEGLGLGITSYNRVLSMIGAYCGSTSVMVSAHQSIGCKAIMLFGSDKQKQTFLPGVARKYLSAFCLSEPNVGSDAAGQETRCELSEDGSHYILNGEKKWSTSGALSGMFTVMANQMGGGRKKVSALILTPDMEGVDVFEKNRSKVGIRGTWQGRIRFNNVRVPRENLLHEEGRGLHVALTCLNFGRCTLSAGIAGAAKRATDQATKWVQTRYQFDRPLADFELVQQRVARMHAFSYAMDSMLYLMTGMLDRGDSDI
;
A
#
# COMPACT_ATOMS: atom_id res chain seq x y z
N MET A 1 -27.22 5.74 -20.38
CA MET A 1 -28.55 6.26 -20.75
C MET A 1 -29.27 6.43 -19.44
N ALA A 2 -29.41 7.68 -19.00
CA ALA A 2 -30.10 7.97 -17.74
C ALA A 2 -31.57 7.57 -17.90
N LEU A 3 -32.09 6.87 -16.89
CA LEU A 3 -33.49 6.47 -16.81
C LEU A 3 -34.46 7.67 -16.78
N ASP A 4 -33.93 8.88 -16.68
CA ASP A 4 -34.67 10.15 -16.74
C ASP A 4 -35.49 10.38 -18.04
N ASN A 5 -35.21 9.62 -19.10
CA ASN A 5 -35.97 9.70 -20.35
C ASN A 5 -37.19 8.75 -20.41
N LEU A 6 -37.35 7.85 -19.46
CA LEU A 6 -38.58 7.10 -19.29
C LEU A 6 -39.57 7.94 -18.46
N LYS A 7 -40.48 8.66 -19.13
CA LYS A 7 -41.64 9.31 -18.49
C LYS A 7 -42.54 8.25 -17.82
N LEU A 8 -42.11 7.74 -16.68
CA LEU A 8 -42.84 6.79 -15.85
C LEU A 8 -44.00 7.52 -15.13
N LYS A 9 -45.08 7.77 -15.87
CA LYS A 9 -46.36 8.27 -15.33
C LYS A 9 -47.06 7.03 -14.73
N ASN A 10 -47.01 6.71 -13.53
CA ASN A 10 -47.67 5.62 -12.74
C ASN A 10 -46.71 4.57 -12.23
N VAL A 11 -45.60 4.95 -11.61
CA VAL A 11 -44.72 4.03 -10.88
C VAL A 11 -45.11 4.04 -9.41
N SER A 12 -45.30 2.87 -8.79
CA SER A 12 -45.57 2.78 -7.35
C SER A 12 -44.39 3.29 -6.52
N ASP A 13 -44.62 3.74 -5.29
CA ASP A 13 -43.56 4.19 -4.38
C ASP A 13 -42.53 3.09 -4.12
N GLN A 14 -42.92 1.83 -4.18
CA GLN A 14 -42.04 0.68 -4.05
C GLN A 14 -41.11 0.52 -5.25
N ASP A 15 -41.65 0.73 -6.46
CA ASP A 15 -40.85 0.68 -7.69
C ASP A 15 -39.89 1.89 -7.79
N ARG A 16 -40.32 3.08 -7.34
CA ARG A 16 -39.45 4.27 -7.25
C ARG A 16 -38.27 4.04 -6.31
N LYS A 17 -38.52 3.37 -5.17
CA LYS A 17 -37.46 3.02 -4.24
C LYS A 17 -36.51 2.00 -4.84
N MET A 18 -37.04 0.99 -5.54
CA MET A 18 -36.24 -0.03 -6.24
C MET A 18 -35.41 0.61 -7.37
N ILE A 19 -35.99 1.53 -8.16
CA ILE A 19 -35.26 2.29 -9.19
C ILE A 19 -34.15 3.10 -8.57
N ALA A 20 -34.39 3.83 -7.48
CA ALA A 20 -33.39 4.61 -6.77
C ALA A 20 -32.25 3.74 -6.17
N ASP A 21 -32.59 2.56 -5.70
CA ASP A 21 -31.60 1.59 -5.22
C ASP A 21 -30.78 1.00 -6.39
N ILE A 22 -31.39 0.74 -7.54
CA ILE A 22 -30.69 0.32 -8.77
C ILE A 22 -29.78 1.46 -9.27
N GLU A 23 -30.22 2.70 -9.31
CA GLU A 23 -29.40 3.85 -9.70
C GLU A 23 -28.22 4.04 -8.75
N ARG A 24 -28.42 3.85 -7.43
CA ARG A 24 -27.32 3.83 -6.46
C ARG A 24 -26.33 2.69 -6.70
N MET A 25 -26.83 1.50 -7.10
CA MET A 25 -25.99 0.35 -7.44
C MET A 25 -25.24 0.54 -8.76
N MET A 26 -25.87 1.17 -9.74
CA MET A 26 -25.25 1.46 -11.05
C MET A 26 -24.17 2.54 -10.96
N GLY A 27 -24.18 3.35 -9.92
CA GLY A 27 -23.18 4.41 -9.71
C GLY A 27 -23.36 5.63 -10.63
N PRO A 28 -22.43 6.56 -10.63
CA PRO A 28 -22.50 7.78 -11.45
C PRO A 28 -22.46 7.47 -12.96
N GLU A 29 -22.88 8.44 -13.76
CA GLU A 29 -22.84 8.31 -15.23
C GLU A 29 -21.43 7.94 -15.73
N PRO A 30 -21.30 7.18 -16.85
CA PRO A 30 -20.01 6.71 -17.39
C PRO A 30 -18.95 7.81 -17.55
N LYS A 31 -19.36 9.04 -17.87
CA LYS A 31 -18.46 10.20 -17.98
C LYS A 31 -17.88 10.67 -16.64
N GLN A 32 -18.53 10.34 -15.54
CA GLN A 32 -18.11 10.71 -14.18
C GLN A 32 -17.35 9.59 -13.48
N MET A 33 -17.32 8.38 -14.09
CA MET A 33 -16.62 7.22 -13.55
C MET A 33 -15.18 7.18 -14.07
N GLY A 34 -14.27 6.70 -13.23
CA GLY A 34 -12.89 6.40 -13.61
C GLY A 34 -12.77 5.23 -14.58
N PHE A 35 -11.54 4.97 -15.03
CA PHE A 35 -11.26 3.96 -16.06
C PHE A 35 -11.72 2.55 -15.68
N ALA A 36 -11.33 2.07 -14.48
CA ALA A 36 -11.63 0.70 -14.06
C ALA A 36 -13.13 0.45 -13.88
N LYS A 37 -13.86 1.41 -13.32
CA LYS A 37 -15.33 1.31 -13.19
C LYS A 37 -16.02 1.30 -14.55
N ASN A 38 -15.59 2.18 -15.48
CA ASN A 38 -16.13 2.18 -16.83
C ASN A 38 -15.90 0.82 -17.53
N LEU A 39 -14.67 0.29 -17.41
CA LEU A 39 -14.31 -1.00 -18.01
C LEU A 39 -15.17 -2.15 -17.43
N PHE A 40 -15.42 -2.16 -16.13
CA PHE A 40 -16.29 -3.14 -15.48
C PHE A 40 -17.71 -3.12 -16.06
N TRP A 41 -18.23 -1.96 -16.41
CA TRP A 41 -19.54 -1.79 -17.03
C TRP A 41 -19.52 -1.93 -18.57
N GLY A 42 -18.40 -2.38 -19.13
CA GLY A 42 -18.27 -2.60 -20.58
C GLY A 42 -17.99 -1.32 -21.39
N ASN A 43 -17.68 -0.21 -20.74
CA ASN A 43 -17.38 1.06 -21.40
C ASN A 43 -15.87 1.28 -21.46
N PHE A 44 -15.25 1.13 -22.62
CA PHE A 44 -13.84 1.43 -22.80
C PHE A 44 -13.61 2.92 -23.04
N ARG A 45 -12.94 3.59 -22.10
CA ARG A 45 -12.58 5.01 -22.15
C ARG A 45 -11.18 5.18 -22.71
N SER A 46 -11.06 5.15 -24.05
CA SER A 46 -9.77 5.32 -24.74
C SER A 46 -9.11 6.67 -24.47
N ASP A 47 -9.88 7.70 -24.19
CA ASP A 47 -9.43 9.05 -23.84
C ASP A 47 -8.69 9.10 -22.48
N LEU A 48 -8.94 8.15 -21.58
CA LEU A 48 -8.19 8.00 -20.32
C LEU A 48 -6.88 7.20 -20.51
N VAL A 49 -6.80 6.37 -21.55
CA VAL A 49 -5.61 5.53 -21.85
C VAL A 49 -4.64 6.25 -22.76
N PHE A 50 -5.14 7.02 -23.71
CA PHE A 50 -4.30 7.66 -24.72
C PHE A 50 -4.39 9.20 -24.63
N PRO A 51 -3.22 9.91 -24.60
CA PRO A 51 -1.87 9.33 -24.65
C PRO A 51 -1.55 8.50 -23.42
N TYR A 52 -0.80 7.39 -23.60
CA TYR A 52 -0.41 6.53 -22.48
C TYR A 52 0.43 7.34 -21.48
N PRO A 53 0.12 7.26 -20.16
CA PRO A 53 0.81 8.05 -19.15
C PRO A 53 2.29 7.76 -19.11
N ASN A 54 3.11 8.80 -19.08
CA ASN A 54 4.58 8.69 -18.99
C ASN A 54 5.08 9.63 -17.89
N VAL A 55 6.12 9.20 -17.19
CA VAL A 55 6.86 10.06 -16.26
C VAL A 55 7.74 11.05 -17.05
N SER A 56 8.08 12.19 -16.44
CA SER A 56 8.99 13.15 -17.04
C SER A 56 10.38 12.55 -17.29
N SER A 57 11.11 13.06 -18.28
CA SER A 57 12.47 12.58 -18.57
C SER A 57 13.42 12.75 -17.40
N GLU A 58 13.29 13.83 -16.64
CA GLU A 58 14.08 14.08 -15.43
C GLU A 58 13.80 13.07 -14.32
N GLU A 59 12.52 12.83 -14.01
CA GLU A 59 12.15 11.82 -13.01
C GLU A 59 12.57 10.42 -13.44
N LYS A 60 12.44 10.10 -14.74
CA LYS A 60 12.90 8.82 -15.29
C LYS A 60 14.40 8.63 -15.06
N GLN A 61 15.23 9.64 -15.34
CA GLN A 61 16.68 9.57 -15.12
C GLN A 61 17.02 9.34 -13.63
N ARG A 62 16.38 10.06 -12.73
CA ARG A 62 16.58 9.89 -11.28
C ARG A 62 16.18 8.48 -10.83
N CYS A 63 15.05 7.99 -11.30
CA CYS A 63 14.59 6.64 -11.00
C CYS A 63 15.52 5.57 -11.59
N ASP A 64 15.99 5.74 -12.83
CA ASP A 64 16.89 4.80 -13.48
C ASP A 64 18.25 4.70 -12.75
N ALA A 65 18.78 5.83 -12.26
CA ALA A 65 19.99 5.84 -11.44
C ALA A 65 19.81 5.06 -10.12
N LEU A 66 18.71 5.29 -9.42
CA LEU A 66 18.36 4.53 -8.21
C LEU A 66 18.19 3.03 -8.50
N LEU A 67 17.55 2.68 -9.61
CA LEU A 67 17.34 1.28 -10.00
C LEU A 67 18.65 0.56 -10.28
N LEU A 68 19.64 1.23 -10.88
CA LEU A 68 20.96 0.64 -11.15
C LEU A 68 21.72 0.32 -9.87
N GLU A 69 21.75 1.24 -8.91
CA GLU A 69 22.36 1.03 -7.59
C GLU A 69 21.65 -0.09 -6.84
N LEU A 70 20.31 -0.04 -6.81
CA LEU A 70 19.48 -1.02 -6.13
C LEU A 70 19.63 -2.42 -6.73
N GLU A 71 19.66 -2.55 -8.05
CA GLU A 71 19.86 -3.84 -8.72
C GLU A 71 21.20 -4.46 -8.36
N THR A 72 22.25 -3.65 -8.30
CA THR A 72 23.60 -4.08 -7.90
C THR A 72 23.59 -4.62 -6.47
N TYR A 73 22.97 -3.88 -5.55
CA TYR A 73 22.80 -4.31 -4.16
C TYR A 73 21.99 -5.60 -4.04
N LEU A 74 20.82 -5.68 -4.71
CA LEU A 74 19.94 -6.85 -4.64
C LEU A 74 20.58 -8.12 -5.19
N LYS A 75 21.44 -8.00 -6.20
CA LYS A 75 22.16 -9.14 -6.80
C LYS A 75 23.31 -9.65 -5.93
N ASN A 76 24.07 -8.74 -5.33
CA ASN A 76 25.38 -9.06 -4.78
C ASN A 76 25.40 -9.14 -3.25
N GLU A 77 24.51 -8.41 -2.56
CA GLU A 77 24.60 -8.19 -1.12
C GLU A 77 23.33 -8.60 -0.36
N HIS A 78 22.15 -8.45 -0.99
CA HIS A 78 20.87 -8.65 -0.29
C HIS A 78 20.62 -10.12 0.05
N PRO A 79 20.41 -10.47 1.35
CA PRO A 79 20.35 -11.85 1.84
C PRO A 79 18.94 -12.45 1.70
N SER A 80 18.38 -12.46 0.48
CA SER A 80 16.97 -12.84 0.24
C SER A 80 16.59 -14.22 0.79
N ILE A 81 17.48 -15.21 0.63
CA ILE A 81 17.25 -16.59 1.10
C ILE A 81 17.31 -16.65 2.63
N GLU A 82 18.31 -15.98 3.21
CA GLU A 82 18.49 -15.94 4.68
C GLU A 82 17.29 -15.25 5.36
N ILE A 83 16.78 -14.17 4.77
CA ILE A 83 15.58 -13.46 5.25
C ILE A 83 14.37 -14.39 5.33
N ASP A 84 14.16 -15.23 4.32
CA ASP A 84 13.06 -16.19 4.33
C ASP A 84 13.29 -17.30 5.37
N GLN A 85 14.50 -17.86 5.43
CA GLN A 85 14.85 -18.93 6.36
C GLN A 85 14.79 -18.50 7.83
N LYS A 86 15.31 -17.32 8.14
CA LYS A 86 15.37 -16.78 9.51
C LYS A 86 14.12 -16.02 9.93
N GLU A 87 13.18 -15.80 9.01
CA GLU A 87 11.92 -15.12 9.25
C GLU A 87 12.06 -13.67 9.77
N TYR A 88 13.13 -12.96 9.40
CA TYR A 88 13.29 -11.55 9.69
C TYR A 88 14.17 -10.83 8.67
N ILE A 89 13.92 -9.54 8.47
CA ILE A 89 14.79 -8.66 7.70
C ILE A 89 15.80 -8.05 8.68
N PRO A 90 17.14 -8.26 8.49
CA PRO A 90 18.15 -7.65 9.34
C PRO A 90 18.11 -6.13 9.31
N GLU A 91 18.42 -5.47 10.43
CA GLU A 91 18.41 -4.00 10.53
C GLU A 91 19.39 -3.33 9.56
N TRP A 92 20.53 -3.95 9.27
CA TRP A 92 21.47 -3.43 8.30
C TRP A 92 20.90 -3.36 6.87
N VAL A 93 20.00 -4.29 6.50
CA VAL A 93 19.26 -4.23 5.23
C VAL A 93 18.34 -3.01 5.21
N VAL A 94 17.64 -2.76 6.30
CA VAL A 94 16.77 -1.59 6.46
C VAL A 94 17.60 -0.31 6.34
N GLN A 95 18.74 -0.24 7.05
CA GLN A 95 19.64 0.90 6.98
C GLN A 95 20.19 1.14 5.57
N ARG A 96 20.62 0.07 4.88
CA ARG A 96 21.10 0.19 3.49
C ARG A 96 20.04 0.76 2.54
N LEU A 97 18.77 0.39 2.73
CA LEU A 97 17.66 0.94 1.95
C LEU A 97 17.40 2.43 2.27
N PHE A 98 17.59 2.85 3.53
CA PHE A 98 17.58 4.27 3.89
C PHE A 98 18.73 5.04 3.23
N ASP A 99 19.95 4.51 3.28
CA ASP A 99 21.15 5.13 2.71
C ASP A 99 21.02 5.37 1.19
N MET A 100 20.39 4.43 0.48
CA MET A 100 20.07 4.56 -0.94
C MET A 100 18.86 5.49 -1.21
N GLY A 101 18.18 5.98 -0.19
CA GLY A 101 16.98 6.81 -0.33
C GLY A 101 15.70 6.04 -0.70
N VAL A 102 15.75 4.70 -0.76
CA VAL A 102 14.59 3.85 -1.11
C VAL A 102 13.44 4.05 -0.14
N MET A 103 13.71 4.32 1.14
CA MET A 103 12.67 4.48 2.16
C MET A 103 11.95 5.82 2.10
N GLY A 104 12.54 6.85 1.45
CA GLY A 104 11.96 8.18 1.30
C GLY A 104 11.51 8.51 -0.14
N MET A 105 11.34 7.52 -1.02
CA MET A 105 11.10 7.76 -2.45
C MET A 105 9.94 8.70 -2.74
N THR A 106 8.81 8.50 -2.08
CA THR A 106 7.58 9.28 -2.33
C THR A 106 7.44 10.50 -1.41
N VAL A 107 8.28 10.62 -0.39
CA VAL A 107 8.27 11.79 0.50
C VAL A 107 8.78 13.00 -0.29
N PRO A 108 8.11 14.18 -0.20
CA PRO A 108 8.56 15.38 -0.89
C PRO A 108 9.97 15.81 -0.51
N VAL A 109 10.66 16.47 -1.44
CA VAL A 109 12.05 16.88 -1.26
C VAL A 109 12.21 17.86 -0.09
N GLU A 110 11.23 18.73 0.15
CA GLU A 110 11.19 19.65 1.29
C GLU A 110 11.19 18.95 2.66
N TYR A 111 10.86 17.66 2.69
CA TYR A 111 10.92 16.80 3.88
C TYR A 111 12.00 15.72 3.75
N GLU A 112 13.07 16.00 3.03
CA GLU A 112 14.25 15.13 2.85
C GLU A 112 13.98 13.83 2.06
N GLY A 113 12.87 13.70 1.37
CA GLY A 113 12.56 12.59 0.48
C GLY A 113 13.11 12.78 -0.94
N LEU A 114 12.80 11.83 -1.84
CA LEU A 114 13.19 11.92 -3.25
C LEU A 114 12.11 12.56 -4.14
N GLY A 115 10.89 12.72 -3.66
CA GLY A 115 9.77 13.32 -4.41
C GLY A 115 9.43 12.59 -5.70
N LEU A 116 9.61 11.27 -5.76
CA LEU A 116 9.27 10.46 -6.92
C LEU A 116 7.76 10.21 -6.98
N GLY A 117 7.22 10.16 -8.19
CA GLY A 117 5.83 9.77 -8.45
C GLY A 117 5.55 8.29 -8.19
N ILE A 118 4.28 7.93 -8.26
CA ILE A 118 3.81 6.57 -7.97
C ILE A 118 4.34 5.56 -9.00
N THR A 119 4.46 5.94 -10.26
CA THR A 119 5.00 5.08 -11.32
C THR A 119 6.47 4.72 -11.05
N SER A 120 7.31 5.70 -10.74
CA SER A 120 8.72 5.50 -10.39
C SER A 120 8.86 4.64 -9.13
N TYR A 121 8.08 4.91 -8.10
CA TYR A 121 8.02 4.12 -6.89
C TYR A 121 7.67 2.65 -7.18
N ASN A 122 6.67 2.40 -8.01
CA ASN A 122 6.27 1.03 -8.38
C ASN A 122 7.32 0.30 -9.23
N ARG A 123 8.13 1.02 -10.04
CA ARG A 123 9.28 0.43 -10.73
C ARG A 123 10.31 -0.12 -9.73
N VAL A 124 10.60 0.66 -8.69
CA VAL A 124 11.53 0.24 -7.61
C VAL A 124 10.96 -0.94 -6.83
N LEU A 125 9.68 -0.91 -6.44
CA LEU A 125 9.03 -2.03 -5.76
C LEU A 125 9.00 -3.31 -6.61
N SER A 126 8.76 -3.19 -7.90
CA SER A 126 8.79 -4.32 -8.84
C SER A 126 10.18 -4.97 -8.86
N MET A 127 11.24 -4.17 -8.86
CA MET A 127 12.61 -4.69 -8.78
C MET A 127 12.88 -5.38 -7.44
N ILE A 128 12.53 -4.77 -6.31
CA ILE A 128 12.72 -5.41 -5.00
C ILE A 128 11.92 -6.72 -4.92
N GLY A 129 10.68 -6.74 -5.37
CA GLY A 129 9.81 -7.92 -5.38
C GLY A 129 10.34 -9.08 -6.22
N ALA A 130 11.08 -8.78 -7.29
CA ALA A 130 11.77 -9.79 -8.10
C ALA A 130 12.86 -10.55 -7.33
N TYR A 131 13.39 -9.99 -6.25
CA TYR A 131 14.43 -10.60 -5.41
C TYR A 131 13.92 -11.06 -4.05
N CYS A 132 13.10 -10.25 -3.38
CA CYS A 132 12.58 -10.55 -2.04
C CYS A 132 11.19 -9.95 -1.79
N GLY A 133 10.18 -10.81 -1.71
CA GLY A 133 8.81 -10.38 -1.40
C GLY A 133 8.68 -9.76 -0.01
N SER A 134 9.40 -10.26 0.99
CA SER A 134 9.39 -9.71 2.36
C SER A 134 9.89 -8.27 2.40
N THR A 135 11.01 -7.98 1.73
CA THR A 135 11.57 -6.62 1.65
C THR A 135 10.66 -5.69 0.85
N SER A 136 10.08 -6.17 -0.26
CA SER A 136 9.13 -5.40 -1.06
C SER A 136 7.90 -4.98 -0.24
N VAL A 137 7.34 -5.89 0.56
CA VAL A 137 6.20 -5.59 1.43
C VAL A 137 6.58 -4.61 2.54
N MET A 138 7.77 -4.74 3.13
CA MET A 138 8.25 -3.78 4.14
C MET A 138 8.35 -2.36 3.56
N VAL A 139 9.00 -2.19 2.41
CA VAL A 139 9.13 -0.89 1.74
C VAL A 139 7.78 -0.34 1.33
N SER A 140 6.90 -1.20 0.79
CA SER A 140 5.54 -0.83 0.41
C SER A 140 4.72 -0.34 1.61
N ALA A 141 4.66 -1.10 2.69
CA ALA A 141 3.89 -0.75 3.89
C ALA A 141 4.39 0.55 4.53
N HIS A 142 5.71 0.75 4.57
CA HIS A 142 6.29 1.97 5.09
C HIS A 142 5.82 3.22 4.33
N GLN A 143 5.90 3.21 3.01
CA GLN A 143 5.61 4.41 2.22
C GLN A 143 4.15 4.56 1.83
N SER A 144 3.49 3.48 1.39
CA SER A 144 2.14 3.57 0.82
C SER A 144 1.03 3.73 1.85
N ILE A 145 1.25 3.29 3.09
CA ILE A 145 0.27 3.42 4.17
C ILE A 145 0.84 4.16 5.38
N GLY A 146 2.07 3.89 5.81
CA GLY A 146 2.69 4.56 6.94
C GLY A 146 2.92 6.05 6.69
N CYS A 147 3.83 6.39 5.77
CA CYS A 147 4.13 7.79 5.42
C CYS A 147 2.95 8.50 4.74
N LYS A 148 2.22 7.77 3.89
CA LYS A 148 1.14 8.35 3.06
C LYS A 148 0.03 8.96 3.90
N ALA A 149 -0.28 8.40 5.06
CA ALA A 149 -1.27 8.93 5.97
C ALA A 149 -0.93 10.38 6.39
N ILE A 150 0.33 10.64 6.79
CA ILE A 150 0.77 11.98 7.15
C ILE A 150 0.90 12.89 5.92
N MET A 151 1.40 12.37 4.79
CA MET A 151 1.52 13.16 3.57
C MET A 151 0.17 13.73 3.09
N LEU A 152 -0.90 12.93 3.17
CA LEU A 152 -2.23 13.30 2.69
C LEU A 152 -3.05 14.10 3.71
N PHE A 153 -2.95 13.77 4.99
CA PHE A 153 -3.87 14.24 6.03
C PHE A 153 -3.19 14.99 7.17
N GLY A 154 -1.87 14.98 7.24
CA GLY A 154 -1.11 15.68 8.26
C GLY A 154 -1.18 17.19 8.12
N SER A 155 -1.21 17.90 9.25
CA SER A 155 -0.94 19.34 9.30
C SER A 155 0.51 19.62 8.90
N ASP A 156 0.81 20.87 8.55
CA ASP A 156 2.19 21.25 8.19
C ASP A 156 3.17 20.97 9.35
N LYS A 157 2.74 21.20 10.60
CA LYS A 157 3.52 20.86 11.80
C LYS A 157 3.81 19.36 11.88
N GLN A 158 2.78 18.51 11.66
CA GLN A 158 2.96 17.06 11.66
C GLN A 158 3.87 16.59 10.53
N LYS A 159 3.72 17.13 9.32
CA LYS A 159 4.60 16.84 8.19
C LYS A 159 6.06 17.20 8.50
N GLN A 160 6.31 18.41 8.98
CA GLN A 160 7.64 18.87 9.37
C GLN A 160 8.27 18.02 10.49
N THR A 161 7.45 17.56 11.43
CA THR A 161 7.92 16.76 12.58
C THR A 161 8.28 15.33 12.18
N PHE A 162 7.44 14.67 11.38
CA PHE A 162 7.55 13.22 11.17
C PHE A 162 8.14 12.81 9.81
N LEU A 163 7.87 13.57 8.73
CA LEU A 163 8.30 13.15 7.39
C LEU A 163 9.82 13.06 7.21
N PRO A 164 10.66 13.98 7.73
CA PRO A 164 12.11 13.81 7.62
C PRO A 164 12.63 12.53 8.30
N GLY A 165 12.06 12.21 9.47
CA GLY A 165 12.40 10.98 10.19
C GLY A 165 12.05 9.71 9.42
N VAL A 166 10.84 9.62 8.88
CA VAL A 166 10.41 8.45 8.08
C VAL A 166 11.11 8.38 6.72
N ALA A 167 11.58 9.50 6.18
CA ALA A 167 12.36 9.49 4.94
C ALA A 167 13.78 8.97 5.13
N ARG A 168 14.41 9.17 6.31
CA ARG A 168 15.85 9.01 6.51
C ARG A 168 16.28 8.13 7.68
N LYS A 169 15.44 7.92 8.70
CA LYS A 169 15.93 7.40 9.99
C LYS A 169 15.18 6.19 10.53
N TYR A 170 13.88 6.13 10.39
CA TYR A 170 13.07 5.09 11.01
C TYR A 170 11.87 4.69 10.13
N LEU A 171 11.43 3.46 10.30
CA LEU A 171 10.22 2.95 9.66
C LEU A 171 8.97 3.56 10.28
N SER A 172 7.88 3.53 9.54
CA SER A 172 6.53 3.82 10.03
C SER A 172 5.68 2.55 9.98
N ALA A 173 4.80 2.38 10.98
CA ALA A 173 3.83 1.31 11.00
C ALA A 173 2.40 1.85 10.97
N PHE A 174 1.54 1.12 10.26
CA PHE A 174 0.12 1.41 10.17
C PHE A 174 -0.67 0.39 10.98
N CYS A 175 -1.33 0.85 12.06
CA CYS A 175 -1.93 0.01 13.07
C CYS A 175 -3.46 0.05 12.97
N LEU A 176 -4.02 -0.80 12.11
CA LEU A 176 -5.47 -0.91 11.86
C LEU A 176 -6.05 -2.19 12.47
N SER A 177 -5.53 -3.36 12.09
CA SER A 177 -6.07 -4.66 12.48
C SER A 177 -5.88 -4.96 13.95
N GLU A 178 -6.84 -5.67 14.55
CA GLU A 178 -6.85 -6.08 15.95
C GLU A 178 -7.07 -7.60 16.07
N PRO A 179 -6.91 -8.22 17.24
CA PRO A 179 -7.15 -9.65 17.40
C PRO A 179 -8.52 -10.10 16.86
N ASN A 180 -9.58 -9.34 17.07
CA ASN A 180 -10.95 -9.64 16.66
C ASN A 180 -11.44 -8.78 15.49
N VAL A 181 -10.64 -7.82 15.00
CA VAL A 181 -11.04 -6.86 13.97
C VAL A 181 -10.12 -6.94 12.76
N GLY A 182 -10.64 -7.48 11.66
CA GLY A 182 -9.97 -7.58 10.37
C GLY A 182 -10.77 -6.89 9.26
N SER A 183 -11.61 -7.66 8.55
CA SER A 183 -12.42 -7.12 7.44
C SER A 183 -13.42 -6.05 7.87
N ASP A 184 -14.00 -6.16 9.07
CA ASP A 184 -14.82 -5.11 9.69
C ASP A 184 -13.96 -4.04 10.35
N ALA A 185 -13.26 -3.25 9.54
CA ALA A 185 -12.36 -2.21 10.03
C ALA A 185 -13.06 -1.08 10.82
N ALA A 186 -14.37 -0.97 10.75
CA ALA A 186 -15.16 -0.01 11.54
C ALA A 186 -15.41 -0.50 12.97
N GLY A 187 -15.28 -1.81 13.20
CA GLY A 187 -15.55 -2.45 14.49
C GLY A 187 -14.44 -2.31 15.53
N GLN A 188 -13.54 -1.32 15.43
CA GLN A 188 -12.37 -1.14 16.31
C GLN A 188 -12.72 -1.33 17.79
N GLU A 189 -11.92 -2.15 18.49
CA GLU A 189 -11.99 -2.37 19.95
C GLU A 189 -11.00 -1.46 20.70
N THR A 190 -9.88 -1.10 20.06
CA THR A 190 -8.96 -0.05 20.56
C THR A 190 -9.72 1.26 20.69
N ARG A 191 -9.61 1.91 21.85
CA ARG A 191 -10.39 3.09 22.24
C ARG A 191 -9.50 4.27 22.52
N CYS A 192 -9.94 5.45 22.12
CA CYS A 192 -9.34 6.71 22.55
C CYS A 192 -10.41 7.63 23.12
N GLU A 193 -10.06 8.31 24.19
CA GLU A 193 -10.93 9.25 24.91
C GLU A 193 -10.17 10.55 25.13
N LEU A 194 -10.83 11.69 24.86
CA LEU A 194 -10.24 12.98 25.12
C LEU A 194 -10.20 13.22 26.63
N SER A 195 -9.05 13.65 27.16
CA SER A 195 -8.91 14.02 28.57
C SER A 195 -9.84 15.17 28.97
N GLU A 196 -10.16 15.29 30.24
CA GLU A 196 -11.06 16.34 30.77
C GLU A 196 -10.57 17.76 30.43
N ASP A 197 -9.25 17.97 30.44
CA ASP A 197 -8.62 19.25 30.13
C ASP A 197 -8.46 19.48 28.58
N GLY A 198 -8.85 18.48 27.78
CA GLY A 198 -8.78 18.54 26.32
C GLY A 198 -7.37 18.58 25.73
N SER A 199 -6.33 18.30 26.51
CA SER A 199 -4.93 18.42 26.08
C SER A 199 -4.41 17.18 25.36
N HIS A 200 -4.98 16.00 25.61
CA HIS A 200 -4.51 14.74 25.04
C HIS A 200 -5.62 13.70 24.95
N TYR A 201 -5.40 12.66 24.16
CA TYR A 201 -6.22 11.46 24.12
C TYR A 201 -5.59 10.39 25.02
N ILE A 202 -6.42 9.64 25.75
CA ILE A 202 -6.03 8.44 26.48
C ILE A 202 -6.35 7.25 25.59
N LEU A 203 -5.31 6.53 25.13
CA LEU A 203 -5.43 5.41 24.22
C LEU A 203 -5.25 4.08 24.95
N ASN A 204 -6.19 3.15 24.72
CA ASN A 204 -6.17 1.79 25.26
C ASN A 204 -6.58 0.78 24.20
N GLY A 205 -5.87 -0.36 24.13
CA GLY A 205 -6.22 -1.45 23.23
C GLY A 205 -5.01 -2.23 22.72
N GLU A 206 -5.23 -2.99 21.66
CA GLU A 206 -4.18 -3.82 21.06
C GLU A 206 -4.31 -3.85 19.55
N LYS A 207 -3.18 -3.75 18.85
CA LYS A 207 -3.07 -3.92 17.39
C LYS A 207 -2.29 -5.17 17.04
N LYS A 208 -2.69 -5.82 15.94
CA LYS A 208 -2.13 -7.05 15.42
C LYS A 208 -1.77 -6.89 13.95
N TRP A 209 -0.74 -7.61 13.51
CA TRP A 209 -0.23 -7.56 12.14
C TRP A 209 0.32 -6.18 11.74
N SER A 210 0.84 -5.43 12.73
CA SER A 210 1.47 -4.14 12.49
C SER A 210 2.81 -4.35 11.78
N THR A 211 2.81 -4.16 10.44
CA THR A 211 4.01 -4.32 9.62
C THR A 211 5.08 -3.34 10.07
N SER A 212 6.28 -3.84 10.30
CA SER A 212 7.44 -3.10 10.80
C SER A 212 7.28 -2.50 12.20
N GLY A 213 6.23 -2.82 12.95
CA GLY A 213 5.96 -2.21 14.26
C GLY A 213 7.14 -2.27 15.24
N ALA A 214 7.90 -3.36 15.23
CA ALA A 214 9.07 -3.52 16.12
C ALA A 214 10.27 -2.64 15.75
N LEU A 215 10.33 -2.13 14.52
CA LEU A 215 11.42 -1.30 13.99
C LEU A 215 10.98 0.13 13.68
N SER A 216 9.72 0.45 13.97
CA SER A 216 9.14 1.74 13.60
C SER A 216 9.40 2.78 14.68
N GLY A 217 9.81 3.98 14.27
CA GLY A 217 9.86 5.17 15.12
C GLY A 217 8.54 5.94 15.17
N MET A 218 7.55 5.51 14.38
CA MET A 218 6.24 6.17 14.32
C MET A 218 5.13 5.18 13.99
N PHE A 219 3.99 5.34 14.64
CA PHE A 219 2.77 4.56 14.41
C PHE A 219 1.61 5.48 14.00
N THR A 220 0.87 5.10 12.97
CA THR A 220 -0.48 5.64 12.70
C THR A 220 -1.49 4.65 13.25
N VAL A 221 -2.19 4.99 14.32
CA VAL A 221 -3.09 4.10 15.07
C VAL A 221 -4.54 4.52 14.87
N MET A 222 -5.35 3.58 14.39
CA MET A 222 -6.80 3.75 14.31
C MET A 222 -7.43 3.33 15.64
N ALA A 223 -8.28 4.20 16.20
CA ALA A 223 -8.96 3.91 17.45
C ALA A 223 -10.41 4.41 17.45
N ASN A 224 -11.30 3.67 18.09
CA ASN A 224 -12.69 4.07 18.30
C ASN A 224 -12.73 5.19 19.34
N GLN A 225 -13.22 6.36 18.92
CA GLN A 225 -13.36 7.50 19.80
C GLN A 225 -14.57 7.33 20.71
N MET A 226 -14.34 7.41 22.01
CA MET A 226 -15.39 7.34 23.01
C MET A 226 -16.05 8.72 23.18
N GLY A 227 -17.36 8.70 23.39
CA GLY A 227 -18.17 9.93 23.53
C GLY A 227 -18.93 10.31 22.25
N GLY A 228 -20.24 10.59 22.34
CA GLY A 228 -21.04 11.09 21.21
C GLY A 228 -21.98 10.09 20.51
N GLY A 229 -22.28 8.94 21.08
CA GLY A 229 -23.41 8.06 20.68
C GLY A 229 -23.22 7.17 19.46
N ARG A 230 -22.39 7.50 18.49
CA ARG A 230 -22.01 6.63 17.36
C ARG A 230 -20.51 6.30 17.41
N LYS A 231 -20.19 5.04 17.14
CA LYS A 231 -18.77 4.63 16.97
C LYS A 231 -18.13 5.48 15.86
N LYS A 232 -17.07 6.20 16.20
CA LYS A 232 -16.29 7.02 15.26
C LYS A 232 -14.83 6.61 15.39
N VAL A 233 -14.23 6.17 14.32
CA VAL A 233 -12.80 5.85 14.29
C VAL A 233 -12.00 7.11 14.03
N SER A 234 -11.06 7.43 14.90
CA SER A 234 -10.05 8.49 14.73
C SER A 234 -8.69 7.90 14.46
N ALA A 235 -7.80 8.66 13.83
CA ALA A 235 -6.42 8.28 13.55
C ALA A 235 -5.48 9.12 14.42
N LEU A 236 -4.56 8.47 15.12
CA LEU A 236 -3.61 9.10 16.04
C LEU A 236 -2.16 8.77 15.62
N ILE A 237 -1.25 9.74 15.72
CA ILE A 237 0.18 9.55 15.52
C ILE A 237 0.83 9.32 16.87
N LEU A 238 1.52 8.19 17.01
CA LEU A 238 2.26 7.80 18.22
C LEU A 238 3.73 7.54 17.88
N THR A 239 4.56 7.61 18.91
CA THR A 239 5.95 7.13 18.87
C THR A 239 6.16 6.00 19.87
N PRO A 240 7.12 5.09 19.65
CA PRO A 240 7.32 3.92 20.52
C PRO A 240 7.81 4.27 21.93
N ASP A 241 8.35 5.46 22.14
CA ASP A 241 8.82 5.98 23.43
C ASP A 241 7.71 6.58 24.31
N MET A 242 6.48 6.71 23.80
CA MET A 242 5.35 7.15 24.63
C MET A 242 5.08 6.10 25.72
N GLU A 243 4.93 6.57 26.96
CA GLU A 243 4.60 5.71 28.10
C GLU A 243 3.32 4.92 27.86
N GLY A 244 3.35 3.61 28.13
CA GLY A 244 2.23 2.69 27.90
C GLY A 244 2.18 2.06 26.51
N VAL A 245 3.09 2.39 25.60
CA VAL A 245 3.27 1.70 24.32
C VAL A 245 4.15 0.47 24.54
N ASP A 246 3.63 -0.71 24.23
CA ASP A 246 4.34 -1.99 24.39
C ASP A 246 4.30 -2.82 23.11
N VAL A 247 5.44 -2.96 22.44
CA VAL A 247 5.63 -3.87 21.30
C VAL A 247 6.00 -5.24 21.84
N PHE A 248 5.02 -5.97 22.38
CA PHE A 248 5.25 -7.22 23.11
C PHE A 248 5.48 -8.44 22.20
N GLU A 249 5.10 -8.38 20.95
CA GLU A 249 5.41 -9.40 19.94
C GLU A 249 6.03 -8.74 18.70
N LYS A 250 7.32 -9.00 18.46
CA LYS A 250 8.05 -8.31 17.37
C LYS A 250 7.72 -8.83 15.98
N ASN A 251 7.61 -10.16 15.84
CA ASN A 251 7.27 -10.82 14.58
C ASN A 251 6.53 -12.12 14.86
N ARG A 252 5.70 -12.53 13.90
CA ARG A 252 5.00 -13.83 13.91
C ARG A 252 5.41 -14.64 12.70
N SER A 253 5.56 -15.95 12.87
CA SER A 253 5.77 -16.87 11.76
C SER A 253 4.57 -16.86 10.80
N LYS A 254 4.86 -16.88 9.51
CA LYS A 254 3.88 -16.77 8.41
C LYS A 254 4.21 -17.75 7.31
N VAL A 255 3.22 -18.14 6.54
CA VAL A 255 3.38 -19.03 5.37
C VAL A 255 4.16 -18.34 4.25
N GLY A 256 3.96 -17.05 4.04
CA GLY A 256 4.67 -16.21 3.05
C GLY A 256 5.08 -14.88 3.65
N ILE A 257 5.88 -14.11 2.91
CA ILE A 257 6.50 -12.85 3.39
C ILE A 257 7.11 -13.01 4.78
N ARG A 258 7.78 -14.13 5.00
CA ARG A 258 8.20 -14.61 6.32
C ARG A 258 9.12 -13.64 7.03
N GLY A 259 10.01 -12.98 6.26
CA GLY A 259 10.97 -12.03 6.79
C GLY A 259 10.37 -10.67 7.17
N THR A 260 9.16 -10.35 6.73
CA THR A 260 8.53 -9.06 7.06
C THR A 260 8.11 -9.06 8.53
N TRP A 261 8.64 -8.14 9.30
CA TRP A 261 8.27 -7.94 10.70
C TRP A 261 6.79 -7.58 10.81
N GLN A 262 5.99 -8.43 11.45
CA GLN A 262 4.56 -8.20 11.69
C GLN A 262 4.22 -8.62 13.12
N GLY A 263 4.12 -7.64 13.98
CA GLY A 263 4.00 -7.83 15.39
C GLY A 263 2.65 -7.42 15.96
N ARG A 264 2.63 -7.40 17.28
CA ARG A 264 1.50 -6.90 18.09
C ARG A 264 1.97 -5.77 18.99
N ILE A 265 1.13 -4.76 19.10
CA ILE A 265 1.39 -3.56 19.90
C ILE A 265 0.22 -3.37 20.86
N ARG A 266 0.53 -3.22 22.14
CA ARG A 266 -0.45 -2.91 23.18
C ARG A 266 -0.30 -1.45 23.60
N PHE A 267 -1.43 -0.83 23.86
CA PHE A 267 -1.54 0.51 24.38
C PHE A 267 -2.24 0.46 25.74
N ASN A 268 -1.58 0.97 26.77
CA ASN A 268 -2.09 0.98 28.13
C ASN A 268 -2.04 2.39 28.68
N ASN A 269 -3.18 3.07 28.68
CA ASN A 269 -3.34 4.47 29.11
C ASN A 269 -2.34 5.44 28.45
N VAL A 270 -2.03 5.21 27.18
CA VAL A 270 -1.09 6.07 26.46
C VAL A 270 -1.67 7.47 26.32
N ARG A 271 -0.92 8.46 26.78
CA ARG A 271 -1.26 9.88 26.68
C ARG A 271 -0.79 10.43 25.34
N VAL A 272 -1.68 10.50 24.36
CA VAL A 272 -1.36 11.00 23.02
C VAL A 272 -1.71 12.49 22.94
N PRO A 273 -0.75 13.39 22.68
CA PRO A 273 -1.03 14.82 22.54
C PRO A 273 -2.16 15.08 21.53
N ARG A 274 -3.05 16.02 21.83
CA ARG A 274 -4.18 16.36 20.96
C ARG A 274 -3.71 16.75 19.54
N GLU A 275 -2.57 17.39 19.44
CA GLU A 275 -1.95 17.79 18.16
C GLU A 275 -1.50 16.60 17.30
N ASN A 276 -1.44 15.38 17.86
CA ASN A 276 -1.15 14.15 17.15
C ASN A 276 -2.41 13.48 16.56
N LEU A 277 -3.59 14.08 16.70
CA LEU A 277 -4.76 13.69 15.93
C LEU A 277 -4.48 13.94 14.43
N LEU A 278 -4.56 12.89 13.64
CA LEU A 278 -4.36 12.96 12.20
C LEU A 278 -5.70 13.25 11.51
N HIS A 279 -5.77 14.35 10.76
CA HIS A 279 -6.98 14.85 10.13
C HIS A 279 -8.00 15.34 11.19
N GLU A 280 -9.23 14.84 11.16
CA GLU A 280 -10.34 15.25 12.02
C GLU A 280 -10.85 14.08 12.89
N GLU A 281 -11.46 14.42 14.02
CA GLU A 281 -12.12 13.43 14.87
C GLU A 281 -13.18 12.63 14.12
N GLY A 282 -13.14 11.30 14.28
CA GLY A 282 -14.07 10.38 13.62
C GLY A 282 -13.81 10.17 12.11
N ARG A 283 -12.73 10.71 11.55
CA ARG A 283 -12.35 10.55 10.13
C ARG A 283 -11.23 9.51 9.91
N GLY A 284 -10.82 8.80 10.95
CA GLY A 284 -9.73 7.82 10.87
C GLY A 284 -10.01 6.67 9.90
N LEU A 285 -11.25 6.21 9.78
CA LEU A 285 -11.58 5.18 8.78
C LEU A 285 -11.42 5.70 7.34
N HIS A 286 -11.77 6.96 7.07
CA HIS A 286 -11.52 7.60 5.80
C HIS A 286 -10.02 7.67 5.50
N VAL A 287 -9.22 8.10 6.46
CA VAL A 287 -7.74 8.08 6.36
C VAL A 287 -7.24 6.67 6.01
N ALA A 288 -7.71 5.66 6.75
CA ALA A 288 -7.29 4.28 6.55
C ALA A 288 -7.62 3.77 5.15
N LEU A 289 -8.86 3.92 4.69
CA LEU A 289 -9.31 3.41 3.39
C LEU A 289 -8.61 4.12 2.23
N THR A 290 -8.37 5.43 2.34
CA THR A 290 -7.63 6.20 1.33
C THR A 290 -6.19 5.70 1.22
N CYS A 291 -5.48 5.51 2.33
CA CYS A 291 -4.11 4.98 2.32
C CYS A 291 -4.05 3.55 1.77
N LEU A 292 -5.01 2.69 2.13
CA LEU A 292 -5.07 1.32 1.64
C LEU A 292 -5.26 1.22 0.11
N ASN A 293 -5.88 2.21 -0.53
CA ASN A 293 -5.97 2.24 -1.99
C ASN A 293 -4.59 2.38 -2.65
N PHE A 294 -3.71 3.21 -2.11
CA PHE A 294 -2.31 3.28 -2.54
C PHE A 294 -1.57 1.97 -2.24
N GLY A 295 -1.79 1.37 -1.07
CA GLY A 295 -1.20 0.08 -0.69
C GLY A 295 -1.53 -1.05 -1.66
N ARG A 296 -2.76 -1.12 -2.18
CA ARG A 296 -3.17 -2.12 -3.19
C ARG A 296 -2.37 -1.98 -4.48
N CYS A 297 -2.20 -0.75 -4.95
CA CYS A 297 -1.44 -0.47 -6.16
C CYS A 297 0.04 -0.87 -6.00
N THR A 298 0.66 -0.50 -4.89
CA THR A 298 2.09 -0.74 -4.65
C THR A 298 2.42 -2.20 -4.35
N LEU A 299 1.53 -2.93 -3.67
CA LEU A 299 1.67 -4.37 -3.49
C LEU A 299 1.69 -5.12 -4.82
N SER A 300 0.84 -4.70 -5.77
CA SER A 300 0.79 -5.28 -7.12
C SER A 300 2.12 -5.17 -7.86
N ALA A 301 2.88 -4.11 -7.65
CA ALA A 301 4.21 -3.93 -8.27
C ALA A 301 5.21 -5.01 -7.83
N GLY A 302 5.28 -5.29 -6.51
CA GLY A 302 6.15 -6.35 -5.99
C GLY A 302 5.79 -7.73 -6.56
N ILE A 303 4.49 -8.02 -6.68
CA ILE A 303 3.98 -9.27 -7.26
C ILE A 303 4.32 -9.36 -8.76
N ALA A 304 4.14 -8.29 -9.53
CA ALA A 304 4.49 -8.24 -10.94
C ALA A 304 6.00 -8.48 -11.15
N GLY A 305 6.85 -7.90 -10.29
CA GLY A 305 8.29 -8.14 -10.30
C GLY A 305 8.65 -9.60 -10.04
N ALA A 306 8.04 -10.22 -9.03
CA ALA A 306 8.22 -11.64 -8.74
C ALA A 306 7.77 -12.54 -9.90
N ALA A 307 6.64 -12.24 -10.53
CA ALA A 307 6.12 -12.97 -11.68
C ALA A 307 7.07 -12.90 -12.88
N LYS A 308 7.61 -11.71 -13.20
CA LYS A 308 8.62 -11.53 -14.26
C LYS A 308 9.88 -12.34 -14.00
N ARG A 309 10.39 -12.30 -12.76
CA ARG A 309 11.57 -13.09 -12.37
C ARG A 309 11.32 -14.59 -12.50
N ALA A 310 10.17 -15.08 -12.02
CA ALA A 310 9.77 -16.48 -12.14
C ALA A 310 9.66 -16.91 -13.63
N THR A 311 9.08 -16.07 -14.46
CA THR A 311 8.96 -16.30 -15.91
C THR A 311 10.33 -16.39 -16.59
N ASP A 312 11.25 -15.48 -16.29
CA ASP A 312 12.61 -15.47 -16.81
C ASP A 312 13.38 -16.74 -16.39
N GLN A 313 13.31 -17.12 -15.13
CA GLN A 313 13.95 -18.33 -14.62
C GLN A 313 13.36 -19.60 -15.25
N ALA A 314 12.04 -19.70 -15.35
CA ALA A 314 11.38 -20.82 -16.01
C ALA A 314 11.78 -20.93 -17.47
N THR A 315 11.84 -19.80 -18.19
CA THR A 315 12.26 -19.77 -19.62
C THR A 315 13.70 -20.29 -19.77
N LYS A 316 14.62 -19.81 -18.94
CA LYS A 316 16.02 -20.30 -18.95
C LYS A 316 16.12 -21.79 -18.62
N TRP A 317 15.36 -22.24 -17.65
CA TRP A 317 15.36 -23.63 -17.22
C TRP A 317 14.90 -24.56 -18.33
N VAL A 318 13.77 -24.28 -18.99
CA VAL A 318 13.22 -25.15 -20.04
C VAL A 318 14.12 -25.23 -21.28
N GLN A 319 14.96 -24.21 -21.53
CA GLN A 319 15.94 -24.20 -22.60
C GLN A 319 17.17 -25.05 -22.30
N THR A 320 17.52 -25.21 -21.01
CA THR A 320 18.74 -25.88 -20.58
C THR A 320 18.52 -27.30 -20.04
N ARG A 321 17.31 -27.64 -19.59
CA ARG A 321 16.96 -28.97 -19.08
C ARG A 321 16.53 -29.89 -20.19
N TYR A 322 17.22 -31.01 -20.35
CA TYR A 322 16.94 -32.06 -21.34
C TYR A 322 16.18 -33.23 -20.70
N GLN A 323 15.17 -33.72 -21.41
CA GLN A 323 14.49 -35.00 -21.15
C GLN A 323 14.04 -35.58 -22.49
N PHE A 324 14.12 -36.92 -22.66
CA PHE A 324 13.80 -37.61 -23.91
C PHE A 324 14.60 -37.07 -25.10
N ASP A 325 15.91 -36.87 -24.89
CA ASP A 325 16.92 -36.41 -25.86
C ASP A 325 16.69 -35.04 -26.51
N ARG A 326 15.85 -34.19 -25.86
CA ARG A 326 15.58 -32.83 -26.31
C ARG A 326 15.33 -31.88 -25.12
N PRO A 327 15.52 -30.55 -25.30
CA PRO A 327 15.24 -29.60 -24.25
C PRO A 327 13.74 -29.58 -23.93
N LEU A 328 13.39 -29.25 -22.67
CA LEU A 328 11.97 -29.13 -22.28
C LEU A 328 11.22 -28.10 -23.11
N ALA A 329 11.91 -27.08 -23.63
CA ALA A 329 11.36 -26.06 -24.51
C ALA A 329 10.75 -26.62 -25.82
N ASP A 330 11.11 -27.82 -26.24
CA ASP A 330 10.60 -28.46 -27.48
C ASP A 330 9.24 -29.17 -27.24
N PHE A 331 8.76 -29.26 -25.99
CA PHE A 331 7.47 -29.88 -25.71
C PHE A 331 6.34 -28.84 -25.80
N GLU A 332 5.33 -29.12 -26.59
CA GLU A 332 4.22 -28.20 -26.85
C GLU A 332 3.52 -27.70 -25.56
N LEU A 333 3.22 -28.58 -24.63
CA LEU A 333 2.58 -28.21 -23.36
C LEU A 333 3.46 -27.29 -22.51
N VAL A 334 4.79 -27.46 -22.57
CA VAL A 334 5.74 -26.58 -21.89
C VAL A 334 5.76 -25.21 -22.58
N GLN A 335 5.82 -25.17 -23.91
CA GLN A 335 5.74 -23.93 -24.70
C GLN A 335 4.47 -23.13 -24.38
N GLN A 336 3.31 -23.80 -24.34
CA GLN A 336 2.04 -23.15 -24.00
C GLN A 336 2.06 -22.54 -22.59
N ARG A 337 2.66 -23.22 -21.62
CA ARG A 337 2.76 -22.69 -20.24
C ARG A 337 3.69 -21.48 -20.18
N VAL A 338 4.88 -21.56 -20.78
CA VAL A 338 5.84 -20.45 -20.81
C VAL A 338 5.27 -19.25 -21.57
N ALA A 339 4.62 -19.46 -22.71
CA ALA A 339 3.95 -18.41 -23.47
C ALA A 339 2.87 -17.71 -22.61
N ARG A 340 2.08 -18.49 -21.87
CA ARG A 340 1.06 -17.95 -20.97
C ARG A 340 1.67 -17.15 -19.81
N MET A 341 2.80 -17.59 -19.22
CA MET A 341 3.53 -16.83 -18.19
C MET A 341 4.00 -15.47 -18.72
N HIS A 342 4.57 -15.44 -19.95
CA HIS A 342 4.97 -14.18 -20.60
C HIS A 342 3.77 -13.25 -20.84
N ALA A 343 2.66 -13.78 -21.37
CA ALA A 343 1.46 -13.01 -21.65
C ALA A 343 0.87 -12.38 -20.36
N PHE A 344 0.80 -13.14 -19.27
CA PHE A 344 0.33 -12.61 -17.99
C PHE A 344 1.29 -11.61 -17.37
N SER A 345 2.61 -11.83 -17.45
CA SER A 345 3.60 -10.86 -16.97
C SER A 345 3.48 -9.52 -17.70
N TYR A 346 3.27 -9.56 -19.03
CA TYR A 346 3.02 -8.36 -19.82
C TYR A 346 1.72 -7.66 -19.43
N ALA A 347 0.64 -8.42 -19.26
CA ALA A 347 -0.65 -7.86 -18.83
C ALA A 347 -0.58 -7.20 -17.46
N MET A 348 0.10 -7.84 -16.48
CA MET A 348 0.33 -7.29 -15.15
C MET A 348 1.08 -5.96 -15.20
N ASP A 349 2.17 -5.86 -15.96
CA ASP A 349 2.93 -4.62 -16.15
C ASP A 349 2.08 -3.54 -16.82
N SER A 350 1.35 -3.89 -17.87
CA SER A 350 0.50 -2.95 -18.61
C SER A 350 -0.57 -2.33 -17.72
N MET A 351 -1.24 -3.15 -16.91
CA MET A 351 -2.23 -2.67 -15.94
C MET A 351 -1.58 -1.80 -14.85
N LEU A 352 -0.47 -2.26 -14.30
CA LEU A 352 0.23 -1.56 -13.22
C LEU A 352 0.63 -0.15 -13.65
N TYR A 353 1.34 -0.02 -14.78
CA TYR A 353 1.86 1.28 -15.22
C TYR A 353 0.79 2.19 -15.81
N LEU A 354 -0.28 1.65 -16.37
CA LEU A 354 -1.44 2.46 -16.73
C LEU A 354 -2.08 3.09 -15.48
N MET A 355 -2.35 2.29 -14.46
CA MET A 355 -3.00 2.75 -13.23
C MET A 355 -2.11 3.75 -12.45
N THR A 356 -0.81 3.45 -12.31
CA THR A 356 0.11 4.36 -11.63
C THR A 356 0.32 5.66 -12.38
N GLY A 357 0.38 5.61 -13.70
CA GLY A 357 0.48 6.79 -14.54
C GLY A 357 -0.77 7.67 -14.50
N MET A 358 -1.96 7.07 -14.39
CA MET A 358 -3.21 7.80 -14.14
C MET A 358 -3.16 8.51 -12.78
N LEU A 359 -2.65 7.85 -11.72
CA LEU A 359 -2.47 8.46 -10.39
C LEU A 359 -1.49 9.63 -10.44
N ASP A 360 -0.37 9.50 -11.13
CA ASP A 360 0.63 10.57 -11.27
C ASP A 360 0.09 11.75 -12.08
N ARG A 361 -0.79 11.50 -13.05
CA ARG A 361 -1.51 12.53 -13.80
C ARG A 361 -2.58 13.26 -12.97
N GLY A 362 -2.94 12.72 -11.82
CA GLY A 362 -3.97 13.27 -10.92
C GLY A 362 -5.40 12.86 -11.29
N ASP A 363 -5.57 11.78 -12.03
CA ASP A 363 -6.91 11.26 -12.33
C ASP A 363 -7.58 10.82 -11.03
N SER A 364 -8.82 11.26 -10.86
CA SER A 364 -9.66 10.82 -9.75
C SER A 364 -10.47 9.59 -10.14
N ASP A 365 -10.78 8.77 -9.14
CA ASP A 365 -11.69 7.63 -9.29
C ASP A 365 -11.21 6.57 -10.33
N ILE A 366 -9.94 6.15 -10.19
CA ILE A 366 -9.33 5.10 -11.03
C ILE A 366 -9.88 3.73 -10.69
#